data_c1a94fce1a142c854551be44075ca3a0
#
_entry.id   c1a94fce1a142c854551be44075ca3a0
#
_cell.length_a   1.000
_cell.length_b   1.000
_cell.length_c   1.000
_cell.angle_alpha   90.00
_cell.angle_beta   90.00
_cell.angle_gamma   90.00
#
_symmetry.space_group_name_H-M   'P 1'
#
loop_
_entity.id
_entity.type
_entity.pdbx_description
1 polymer ?
#
loop_
_entity_poly.entity_id
_entity_poly.type
_entity_poly.pdbx_seq_one_letter_code
_entity_poly.pdbx_strand_id
1 'polypeptide(L)'
;MDGDDLFELIFAEIKYTGEYPDEHLAIVDLIESNFADTQSGLQGDSWIWIMDGGERVKIDTFSSMRHQVKSRKDGPHVQKVINVLRAKYEVVALDEPERV
;
A
#
# COMPACT_ATOMS: atom_id res chain seq x y z
N MET A 1 -16.80 -17.14 -3.31
CA MET A 1 -15.58 -16.57 -2.73
C MET A 1 -14.41 -17.38 -3.20
N ASP A 2 -13.46 -16.72 -3.67
CA ASP A 2 -12.29 -17.42 -4.09
C ASP A 2 -11.19 -17.27 -3.08
N GLY A 3 -10.30 -18.20 -3.10
CA GLY A 3 -9.20 -18.23 -2.18
C GLY A 3 -8.22 -17.10 -2.36
N ASP A 4 -8.39 -16.32 -3.41
CA ASP A 4 -7.49 -15.22 -3.71
C ASP A 4 -7.50 -14.15 -2.63
N ASP A 5 -8.65 -13.92 -2.00
CA ASP A 5 -8.75 -12.91 -0.95
C ASP A 5 -8.11 -13.36 0.36
N LEU A 6 -7.79 -14.64 0.49
CA LEU A 6 -7.14 -15.19 1.68
C LEU A 6 -5.62 -15.00 1.65
N PHE A 7 -5.07 -14.65 0.49
CA PHE A 7 -3.63 -14.56 0.33
C PHE A 7 -3.26 -13.20 -0.18
N GLU A 8 -2.67 -12.43 0.70
CA GLU A 8 -2.03 -11.19 0.32
C GLU A 8 -0.56 -11.29 0.66
N LEU A 9 0.24 -10.62 -0.15
CA LEU A 9 1.68 -10.57 0.03
C LEU A 9 2.07 -9.14 0.37
N ILE A 10 3.00 -9.00 1.28
CA ILE A 10 3.61 -7.72 1.64
C ILE A 10 4.84 -7.56 0.77
N PHE A 11 4.89 -6.47 -0.01
CA PHE A 11 5.99 -6.22 -0.94
C PHE A 11 6.96 -5.15 -0.44
N ALA A 12 6.49 -4.23 0.39
CA ALA A 12 7.30 -3.11 0.82
C ALA A 12 6.72 -2.48 2.08
N GLU A 13 7.55 -1.71 2.76
CA GLU A 13 7.13 -0.93 3.92
C GLU A 13 7.59 0.51 3.74
N ILE A 14 6.72 1.46 4.08
CA ILE A 14 7.03 2.88 4.02
C ILE A 14 7.69 3.29 5.33
N LYS A 15 8.81 3.98 5.24
CA LYS A 15 9.54 4.47 6.41
C LYS A 15 9.24 5.94 6.65
N TYR A 16 8.94 6.27 7.90
CA TYR A 16 8.76 7.65 8.35
C TYR A 16 8.96 7.69 9.87
N THR A 17 9.17 8.88 10.41
CA THR A 17 9.48 9.04 11.84
C THR A 17 8.24 9.24 12.70
N GLY A 18 7.14 9.67 12.11
CA GLY A 18 5.90 9.93 12.84
C GLY A 18 5.05 8.70 13.05
N GLU A 19 3.83 8.94 13.48
CA GLU A 19 2.84 7.89 13.68
C GLU A 19 2.00 7.76 12.40
N TYR A 20 1.49 6.56 12.15
CA TYR A 20 0.77 6.31 10.89
C TYR A 20 -0.48 7.17 10.69
N PRO A 21 -1.24 7.55 11.74
CA PRO A 21 -2.41 8.39 11.50
C PRO A 21 -2.02 9.78 10.97
N ASP A 22 -0.86 10.29 11.37
CA ASP A 22 -0.39 11.59 10.92
C ASP A 22 0.06 11.58 9.47
N GLU A 23 0.49 10.41 8.97
CA GLU A 23 0.95 10.27 7.59
C GLU A 23 -0.17 9.92 6.61
N HIS A 24 -1.33 9.51 7.12
CA HIS A 24 -2.42 9.00 6.28
C HIS A 24 -2.81 9.96 5.16
N LEU A 25 -3.12 11.20 5.49
CA LEU A 25 -3.60 12.16 4.48
C LEU A 25 -2.53 12.48 3.44
N ALA A 26 -1.28 12.56 3.84
CA ALA A 26 -0.18 12.84 2.91
C ALA A 26 -0.02 11.69 1.91
N ILE A 27 -0.15 10.45 2.39
CA ILE A 27 -0.06 9.28 1.51
C ILE A 27 -1.28 9.24 0.58
N VAL A 28 -2.48 9.49 1.11
CA VAL A 28 -3.70 9.53 0.30
C VAL A 28 -3.56 10.57 -0.82
N ASP A 29 -3.11 11.78 -0.50
CA ASP A 29 -2.95 12.83 -1.49
C ASP A 29 -1.97 12.43 -2.59
N LEU A 30 -0.87 11.82 -2.21
CA LEU A 30 0.13 11.36 -3.18
C LEU A 30 -0.44 10.30 -4.11
N ILE A 31 -1.17 9.35 -3.55
CA ILE A 31 -1.77 8.26 -4.33
C ILE A 31 -2.87 8.80 -5.24
N GLU A 32 -3.76 9.65 -4.71
CA GLU A 32 -4.87 10.19 -5.51
C GLU A 32 -4.38 11.09 -6.65
N SER A 33 -3.21 11.70 -6.49
CA SER A 33 -2.62 12.50 -7.54
C SER A 33 -2.06 11.67 -8.69
N ASN A 34 -1.89 10.38 -8.49
CA ASN A 34 -1.23 9.50 -9.47
C ASN A 34 -2.09 8.35 -9.96
N PHE A 35 -3.20 8.07 -9.31
CA PHE A 35 -4.09 6.96 -9.67
C PHE A 35 -5.54 7.44 -9.66
N ALA A 36 -6.31 6.98 -10.65
CA ALA A 36 -7.69 7.44 -10.83
C ALA A 36 -8.68 6.69 -9.96
N ASP A 37 -8.42 5.41 -9.68
CA ASP A 37 -9.39 4.54 -9.00
C ASP A 37 -8.85 4.16 -7.62
N THR A 38 -9.23 4.96 -6.62
CA THR A 38 -8.72 4.79 -5.25
C THR A 38 -9.84 4.93 -4.23
N GLN A 39 -9.66 4.26 -3.10
CA GLN A 39 -10.51 4.40 -1.93
C GLN A 39 -9.61 4.42 -0.70
N SER A 40 -10.04 5.10 0.36
CA SER A 40 -9.23 5.17 1.57
C SER A 40 -10.10 5.44 2.78
N GLY A 41 -9.55 5.15 3.94
CA GLY A 41 -10.19 5.44 5.22
C GLY A 41 -9.21 5.36 6.38
N LEU A 42 -9.62 5.93 7.49
CA LEU A 42 -8.84 5.92 8.73
C LEU A 42 -9.82 5.71 9.87
N GLN A 43 -9.90 4.48 10.35
CA GLN A 43 -10.77 4.10 11.47
C GLN A 43 -9.99 3.11 12.34
N GLY A 44 -9.12 3.64 13.18
CA GLY A 44 -8.18 2.82 13.90
C GLY A 44 -6.96 2.59 13.00
N ASP A 45 -7.11 1.75 11.98
CA ASP A 45 -6.07 1.56 11.00
C ASP A 45 -6.24 2.50 9.81
N SER A 46 -5.12 2.77 9.13
CA SER A 46 -5.10 3.48 7.86
C SER A 46 -5.18 2.45 6.74
N TRP A 47 -6.03 2.72 5.74
CA TRP A 47 -6.10 1.84 4.57
C TRP A 47 -6.32 2.68 3.30
N ILE A 48 -5.67 2.26 2.24
CA ILE A 48 -5.74 2.90 0.93
C ILE A 48 -5.76 1.78 -0.10
N TRP A 49 -6.77 1.75 -0.94
CA TRP A 49 -6.93 0.75 -1.99
C TRP A 49 -6.79 1.42 -3.34
N ILE A 50 -6.06 0.77 -4.24
CA ILE A 50 -5.77 1.28 -5.57
C ILE A 50 -6.12 0.17 -6.56
N MET A 51 -6.94 0.50 -7.56
CA MET A 51 -7.19 -0.40 -8.68
C MET A 51 -6.43 0.12 -9.88
N ASP A 52 -5.57 -0.70 -10.45
CA ASP A 52 -4.77 -0.34 -11.60
C ASP A 52 -4.68 -1.54 -12.54
N GLY A 53 -5.20 -1.38 -13.76
CA GLY A 53 -5.18 -2.43 -14.76
C GLY A 53 -5.90 -3.71 -14.34
N GLY A 54 -6.95 -3.59 -13.53
CA GLY A 54 -7.69 -4.75 -13.04
C GLY A 54 -7.06 -5.41 -11.81
N GLU A 55 -5.94 -4.91 -11.34
CA GLU A 55 -5.25 -5.43 -10.16
C GLU A 55 -5.39 -4.47 -9.00
N ARG A 56 -5.54 -5.01 -7.79
CA ARG A 56 -5.65 -4.20 -6.59
C ARG A 56 -4.32 -4.15 -5.85
N VAL A 57 -3.95 -2.95 -5.42
CA VAL A 57 -2.84 -2.75 -4.49
C VAL A 57 -3.42 -2.10 -3.24
N LYS A 58 -3.00 -2.57 -2.08
CA LYS A 58 -3.41 -2.02 -0.79
C LYS A 58 -2.21 -1.42 -0.09
N ILE A 59 -2.43 -0.28 0.54
CA ILE A 59 -1.45 0.31 1.44
C ILE A 59 -2.18 0.44 2.77
N ASP A 60 -1.71 -0.27 3.78
CA ASP A 60 -2.42 -0.24 5.06
C ASP A 60 -1.51 -0.56 6.24
N THR A 61 -2.07 -0.38 7.44
CA THR A 61 -1.36 -0.62 8.70
C THR A 61 -1.92 -1.82 9.47
N PHE A 62 -2.69 -2.68 8.80
CA PHE A 62 -3.37 -3.79 9.48
C PHE A 62 -2.40 -4.83 10.05
N SER A 63 -1.24 -5.01 9.43
CA SER A 63 -0.27 -6.01 9.86
C SER A 63 0.92 -5.40 10.60
N SER A 64 0.97 -4.06 10.71
CA SER A 64 2.11 -3.36 11.28
C SER A 64 1.67 -1.95 11.68
N MET A 65 2.44 -1.33 12.56
CA MET A 65 2.23 0.09 12.90
C MET A 65 2.73 1.01 11.79
N ARG A 66 3.23 0.46 10.69
CA ARG A 66 3.72 1.20 9.53
C ARG A 66 2.87 0.83 8.32
N HIS A 67 2.80 1.74 7.35
CA HIS A 67 2.13 1.46 6.09
C HIS A 67 2.94 0.45 5.28
N GLN A 68 2.28 -0.59 4.83
CA GLN A 68 2.87 -1.63 4.00
C GLN A 68 2.13 -1.71 2.67
N VAL A 69 2.86 -2.02 1.61
CA VAL A 69 2.31 -2.19 0.27
C VAL A 69 2.02 -3.66 0.08
N LYS A 70 0.76 -3.98 -0.22
CA LYS A 70 0.26 -5.35 -0.31
C LYS A 70 -0.49 -5.57 -1.60
N SER A 71 -0.42 -6.79 -2.13
CA SER A 71 -1.24 -7.21 -3.25
C SER A 71 -1.31 -8.73 -3.27
N ARG A 72 -2.22 -9.28 -4.06
CA ARG A 72 -2.35 -10.74 -4.18
C ARG A 72 -1.19 -11.33 -4.97
N LYS A 73 -0.63 -10.57 -5.89
CA LYS A 73 0.48 -11.04 -6.72
C LYS A 73 1.38 -9.89 -7.11
N ASP A 74 2.62 -10.22 -7.44
CA ASP A 74 3.57 -9.24 -7.94
C ASP A 74 3.22 -8.85 -9.37
N GLY A 75 3.70 -7.70 -9.79
CA GLY A 75 3.52 -7.22 -11.15
C GLY A 75 3.72 -5.72 -11.26
N PRO A 76 3.50 -5.17 -12.48
CA PRO A 76 3.69 -3.73 -12.70
C PRO A 76 2.83 -2.86 -11.80
N HIS A 77 1.66 -3.33 -11.40
CA HIS A 77 0.77 -2.59 -10.51
C HIS A 77 1.43 -2.31 -9.17
N VAL A 78 2.18 -3.27 -8.63
CA VAL A 78 2.90 -3.10 -7.37
C VAL A 78 4.05 -2.12 -7.55
N GLN A 79 4.82 -2.27 -8.62
CA GLN A 79 5.97 -1.40 -8.87
C GLN A 79 5.57 0.05 -9.11
N LYS A 80 4.45 0.27 -9.78
CA LYS A 80 3.95 1.64 -9.98
C LYS A 80 3.66 2.32 -8.66
N VAL A 81 3.00 1.61 -7.74
CA VAL A 81 2.67 2.17 -6.43
C VAL A 81 3.94 2.46 -5.64
N ILE A 82 4.88 1.52 -5.61
CA ILE A 82 6.15 1.72 -4.91
C ILE A 82 6.88 2.93 -5.47
N ASN A 83 6.94 3.07 -6.79
CA ASN A 83 7.64 4.18 -7.43
C ASN A 83 7.00 5.53 -7.10
N VAL A 84 5.67 5.59 -7.07
CA VAL A 84 4.96 6.81 -6.68
C VAL A 84 5.29 7.16 -5.22
N LEU A 85 5.26 6.19 -4.34
CA LEU A 85 5.57 6.43 -2.92
C LEU A 85 7.00 6.92 -2.72
N ARG A 86 7.94 6.42 -3.51
CA ARG A 86 9.35 6.81 -3.42
C ARG A 86 9.60 8.27 -3.80
N ALA A 87 8.64 8.93 -4.43
CA ALA A 87 8.77 10.35 -4.70
C ALA A 87 8.82 11.19 -3.42
N LYS A 88 8.24 10.70 -2.32
CA LYS A 88 8.17 11.46 -1.07
C LYS A 88 8.60 10.68 0.16
N TYR A 89 8.75 9.36 0.06
CA TYR A 89 9.06 8.52 1.22
C TYR A 89 10.21 7.58 0.91
N GLU A 90 10.90 7.18 1.95
CA GLU A 90 11.78 6.02 1.86
C GLU A 90 10.88 4.78 1.89
N VAL A 91 10.99 3.93 0.88
CA VAL A 91 10.22 2.70 0.79
C VAL A 91 11.19 1.55 0.69
N VAL A 92 11.09 0.64 1.67
CA VAL A 92 11.96 -0.53 1.71
C VAL A 92 11.19 -1.70 1.10
N ALA A 93 11.63 -2.14 -0.07
CA ALA A 93 11.06 -3.31 -0.71
C ALA A 93 11.63 -4.57 -0.07
N LEU A 94 10.79 -5.57 0.12
CA LEU A 94 11.22 -6.87 0.63
C LEU A 94 11.87 -7.66 -0.50
N ASP A 95 12.96 -8.38 -0.19
CA ASP A 95 13.62 -9.24 -1.17
C ASP A 95 12.68 -10.35 -1.62
N GLU A 96 11.94 -10.92 -0.67
CA GLU A 96 10.88 -11.87 -0.95
C GLU A 96 9.59 -11.38 -0.32
N PRO A 97 8.48 -11.35 -1.07
CA PRO A 97 7.20 -10.96 -0.49
C PRO A 97 6.83 -11.88 0.66
N GLU A 98 6.25 -11.29 1.70
CA GLU A 98 5.82 -12.02 2.88
C GLU A 98 4.31 -12.16 2.88
N ARG A 99 3.82 -13.29 3.35
CA ARG A 99 2.38 -13.45 3.56
C ARG A 99 1.91 -12.59 4.73
N VAL A 100 0.76 -12.03 4.52
CA VAL A 100 0.05 -11.29 5.57
C VAL A 100 -0.41 -12.25 6.67
#